data_5679e9aae6c350c8240666d4c49b1f99
#
_entry.id   5679e9aae6c350c8240666d4c49b1f99
#
_cell.length_a   1.000
_cell.length_b   1.000
_cell.length_c   1.000
_cell.angle_alpha   90.00
_cell.angle_beta   90.00
_cell.angle_gamma   90.00
#
_symmetry.space_group_name_H-M   'P 1'
#
loop_
_entity.id
_entity.type
_entity.pdbx_description
1 polymer ?
#
loop_
_entity_poly.entity_id
_entity_poly.type
_entity_poly.pdbx_seq_one_letter_code
_entity_poly.pdbx_strand_id
1 'polypeptide(L)'
;YTKQGGGIGKDWNNAISFVETKYATIAHQDDYYEPKYAEKLLAKMEKYSDVLIGYSDYFEEKNDLKIPANTNLKIKTLMLKTMNLFPSSHFWRNRVMAFGNPICCPAVTYEKLKNFYFDEGMKVSLDWYAWYKISEYKGRFVYVSDKLMCHRIHEESETSKTIADNTRSKEDLYMYQLFWPKW
;
A
#
# COMPACT_ATOMS: atom_id res chain seq x y z
N TYR A 1 19.21 -1.56 -14.18
CA TYR A 1 19.96 -2.21 -13.09
C TYR A 1 19.23 -3.49 -12.70
N THR A 2 19.75 -4.65 -13.12
CA THR A 2 19.22 -5.96 -12.71
C THR A 2 20.14 -6.53 -11.65
N LYS A 3 19.72 -6.49 -10.38
CA LYS A 3 20.25 -7.43 -9.39
C LYS A 3 19.40 -8.70 -9.42
N GLN A 4 20.05 -9.83 -9.23
CA GLN A 4 19.38 -11.11 -9.11
C GLN A 4 18.32 -11.03 -8.00
N GLY A 5 17.09 -11.41 -8.30
CA GLY A 5 15.96 -11.34 -7.38
C GLY A 5 16.20 -12.13 -6.09
N GLY A 6 15.51 -11.77 -5.06
CA GLY A 6 15.61 -12.40 -3.73
C GLY A 6 14.29 -12.40 -2.97
N GLY A 7 13.22 -12.18 -3.70
CA GLY A 7 11.88 -12.00 -3.18
C GLY A 7 11.43 -10.54 -3.21
N ILE A 8 10.11 -10.35 -3.19
CA ILE A 8 9.44 -9.07 -3.45
C ILE A 8 9.94 -7.94 -2.52
N GLY A 9 10.10 -8.20 -1.23
CA GLY A 9 10.60 -7.21 -0.26
C GLY A 9 12.02 -6.76 -0.56
N LYS A 10 12.90 -7.70 -0.93
CA LYS A 10 14.28 -7.39 -1.29
C LYS A 10 14.38 -6.60 -2.60
N ASP A 11 13.56 -6.94 -3.58
CA ASP A 11 13.53 -6.23 -4.85
C ASP A 11 13.02 -4.80 -4.67
N TRP A 12 12.00 -4.59 -3.85
CA TRP A 12 11.50 -3.26 -3.51
C TRP A 12 12.52 -2.44 -2.72
N ASN A 13 13.18 -3.03 -1.72
CA ASN A 13 14.25 -2.37 -0.96
C ASN A 13 15.41 -1.96 -1.87
N ASN A 14 15.78 -2.83 -2.80
CA ASN A 14 16.81 -2.52 -3.78
C ASN A 14 16.37 -1.35 -4.69
N ALA A 15 15.13 -1.34 -5.18
CA ALA A 15 14.60 -0.23 -5.99
C ALA A 15 14.60 1.08 -5.20
N ILE A 16 14.17 1.07 -3.93
CA ILE A 16 14.17 2.23 -3.04
C ILE A 16 15.58 2.78 -2.82
N SER A 17 16.60 1.92 -2.76
CA SER A 17 17.98 2.36 -2.51
C SER A 17 18.53 3.29 -3.60
N PHE A 18 17.95 3.27 -4.80
CA PHE A 18 18.30 4.15 -5.92
C PHE A 18 17.48 5.45 -5.97
N VAL A 19 16.51 5.63 -5.07
CA VAL A 19 15.67 6.83 -5.06
C VAL A 19 16.47 8.03 -4.55
N GLU A 20 16.63 9.05 -5.39
CA GLU A 20 17.27 10.32 -5.05
C GLU A 20 16.25 11.46 -4.85
N THR A 21 15.02 11.26 -5.33
CA THR A 21 13.94 12.24 -5.27
C THR A 21 13.27 12.26 -3.89
N LYS A 22 12.56 13.35 -3.59
CA LYS A 22 11.78 13.50 -2.36
C LYS A 22 10.67 12.47 -2.24
N TYR A 23 10.00 12.18 -3.35
CA TYR A 23 8.88 11.26 -3.43
C TYR A 23 9.19 10.06 -4.34
N ALA A 24 8.68 8.91 -3.99
CA ALA A 24 8.81 7.70 -4.78
C ALA A 24 7.52 6.87 -4.77
N THR A 25 7.28 6.17 -5.87
CA THR A 25 6.19 5.18 -6.00
C THR A 25 6.79 3.87 -6.50
N ILE A 26 6.48 2.77 -5.86
CA ILE A 26 6.83 1.44 -6.37
C ILE A 26 5.74 1.03 -7.35
N ALA A 27 6.03 1.20 -8.63
CA ALA A 27 5.14 0.78 -9.70
C ALA A 27 5.27 -0.72 -9.92
N HIS A 28 4.17 -1.44 -9.82
CA HIS A 28 4.15 -2.85 -10.18
C HIS A 28 4.10 -2.98 -11.71
N GLN A 29 4.75 -4.00 -12.24
CA GLN A 29 4.90 -4.20 -13.69
C GLN A 29 3.59 -4.56 -14.40
N ASP A 30 2.62 -5.04 -13.66
CA ASP A 30 1.32 -5.52 -14.13
C ASP A 30 0.17 -4.51 -13.94
N ASP A 31 0.43 -3.39 -13.25
CA ASP A 31 -0.54 -2.35 -12.99
C ASP A 31 -0.29 -1.11 -13.88
N TYR A 32 -1.27 -0.23 -13.98
CA TYR A 32 -1.10 1.05 -14.68
C TYR A 32 -1.73 2.22 -13.94
N TYR A 33 -1.29 3.43 -14.30
CA TYR A 33 -1.70 4.67 -13.66
C TYR A 33 -2.49 5.53 -14.62
N GLU A 34 -3.52 6.20 -14.10
CA GLU A 34 -4.20 7.26 -14.82
C GLU A 34 -3.22 8.44 -15.06
N PRO A 35 -3.32 9.14 -16.21
CA PRO A 35 -2.36 10.20 -16.58
C PRO A 35 -2.18 11.31 -15.52
N LYS A 36 -3.20 11.53 -14.68
CA LYS A 36 -3.20 12.54 -13.62
C LYS A 36 -2.78 12.00 -12.23
N TYR A 37 -2.28 10.78 -12.15
CA TYR A 37 -1.90 10.17 -10.86
C TYR A 37 -0.90 11.03 -10.11
N ALA A 38 0.27 11.26 -10.70
CA ALA A 38 1.34 12.01 -10.04
C ALA A 38 0.92 13.46 -9.76
N GLU A 39 0.30 14.15 -10.73
CA GLU A 39 -0.16 15.53 -10.57
C GLU A 39 -1.09 15.69 -9.36
N LYS A 40 -2.16 14.88 -9.29
CA LYS A 40 -3.16 15.01 -8.22
C LYS A 40 -2.63 14.61 -6.86
N LEU A 41 -1.82 13.55 -6.83
CA LEU A 41 -1.29 13.02 -5.57
C LEU A 41 -0.26 14.00 -4.99
N LEU A 42 0.70 14.45 -5.78
CA LEU A 42 1.72 15.40 -5.33
C LEU A 42 1.11 16.75 -4.96
N ALA A 43 0.19 17.30 -5.77
CA ALA A 43 -0.50 18.54 -5.44
C ALA A 43 -1.23 18.50 -4.09
N LYS A 44 -1.67 17.31 -3.65
CA LYS A 44 -2.28 17.14 -2.32
C LYS A 44 -1.23 16.93 -1.23
N MET A 45 -0.19 16.16 -1.48
CA MET A 45 0.89 15.90 -0.53
C MET A 45 1.66 17.18 -0.19
N GLU A 46 1.96 18.02 -1.17
CA GLU A 46 2.75 19.25 -1.00
C GLU A 46 2.05 20.34 -0.18
N LYS A 47 0.75 20.19 0.10
CA LYS A 47 0.03 21.08 1.03
C LYS A 47 0.45 20.91 2.49
N TYR A 48 1.20 19.87 2.80
CA TYR A 48 1.58 19.50 4.16
C TYR A 48 3.08 19.24 4.25
N SER A 49 3.69 19.64 5.35
CA SER A 49 5.13 19.45 5.61
C SER A 49 5.45 18.16 6.36
N ASP A 50 4.43 17.42 6.80
CA ASP A 50 4.54 16.23 7.66
C ASP A 50 3.97 14.97 7.00
N VAL A 51 4.01 14.89 5.67
CA VAL A 51 3.52 13.74 4.92
C VAL A 51 4.46 12.54 5.12
N LEU A 52 3.89 11.40 5.40
CA LEU A 52 4.57 10.11 5.43
C LEU A 52 4.35 9.37 4.11
N ILE A 53 3.09 9.18 3.75
CA ILE A 53 2.66 8.59 2.48
C ILE A 53 1.46 9.33 1.92
N GLY A 54 1.35 9.33 0.60
CA GLY A 54 0.14 9.69 -0.14
C GLY A 54 -0.37 8.49 -0.92
N TYR A 55 -1.68 8.31 -1.04
CA TYR A 55 -2.26 7.22 -1.81
C TYR A 55 -3.60 7.62 -2.41
N SER A 56 -3.93 6.95 -3.51
CA SER A 56 -5.20 7.15 -4.17
C SER A 56 -6.13 5.95 -3.98
N ASP A 57 -7.40 6.14 -4.34
CA ASP A 57 -8.28 5.02 -4.62
C ASP A 57 -7.86 4.34 -5.94
N TYR A 58 -8.37 3.14 -6.19
CA TYR A 58 -8.05 2.37 -7.37
C TYR A 58 -9.29 1.64 -7.92
N PHE A 59 -9.18 1.14 -9.12
CA PHE A 59 -10.15 0.24 -9.72
C PHE A 59 -9.47 -1.05 -10.15
N GLU A 60 -10.28 -2.07 -10.38
CA GLU A 60 -9.80 -3.39 -10.78
C GLU A 60 -10.17 -3.65 -12.24
N GLU A 61 -9.29 -4.37 -12.93
CA GLU A 61 -9.48 -4.80 -14.31
C GLU A 61 -9.17 -6.29 -14.44
N LYS A 62 -9.94 -6.98 -15.21
CA LYS A 62 -9.71 -8.39 -15.56
C LYS A 62 -10.00 -8.58 -17.04
N ASN A 63 -9.06 -9.22 -17.77
CA ASN A 63 -9.15 -9.44 -19.22
C ASN A 63 -9.43 -8.13 -19.99
N ASP A 64 -8.68 -7.07 -19.67
CA ASP A 64 -8.78 -5.73 -20.27
C ASP A 64 -10.17 -5.06 -20.11
N LEU A 65 -10.97 -5.53 -19.18
CA LEU A 65 -12.27 -4.94 -18.85
C LEU A 65 -12.30 -4.46 -17.41
N LYS A 66 -12.68 -3.18 -17.22
CA LYS A 66 -12.93 -2.64 -15.87
C LYS A 66 -14.09 -3.38 -15.24
N ILE A 67 -13.83 -3.97 -14.07
CA ILE A 67 -14.86 -4.68 -13.32
C ILE A 67 -15.54 -3.76 -12.30
N PRO A 68 -16.85 -3.94 -12.08
CA PRO A 68 -17.56 -3.20 -11.03
C PRO A 68 -16.92 -3.49 -9.66
N ALA A 69 -16.84 -2.45 -8.82
CA ALA A 69 -16.32 -2.61 -7.47
C ALA A 69 -17.14 -3.67 -6.70
N ASN A 70 -16.49 -4.75 -6.34
CA ASN A 70 -17.05 -5.79 -5.49
C ASN A 70 -17.21 -5.30 -4.04
N THR A 71 -17.85 -6.10 -3.18
CA THR A 71 -18.07 -5.73 -1.78
C THR A 71 -16.77 -5.45 -1.03
N ASN A 72 -15.73 -6.23 -1.28
CA ASN A 72 -14.42 -6.05 -0.64
C ASN A 72 -13.80 -4.69 -1.02
N LEU A 73 -13.81 -4.33 -2.30
CA LEU A 73 -13.28 -3.04 -2.75
C LEU A 73 -14.08 -1.86 -2.20
N LYS A 74 -15.41 -2.00 -2.09
CA LYS A 74 -16.25 -0.98 -1.45
C LYS A 74 -15.91 -0.80 0.03
N ILE A 75 -15.67 -1.90 0.76
CA ILE A 75 -15.23 -1.86 2.16
C ILE A 75 -13.86 -1.18 2.27
N LYS A 76 -12.90 -1.53 1.43
CA LYS A 76 -11.58 -0.88 1.41
C LYS A 76 -11.71 0.63 1.16
N THR A 77 -12.47 1.05 0.17
CA THR A 77 -12.74 2.49 -0.09
C THR A 77 -13.35 3.17 1.13
N LEU A 78 -14.29 2.52 1.84
CA LEU A 78 -14.86 3.07 3.07
C LEU A 78 -13.79 3.21 4.17
N MET A 79 -12.94 2.20 4.33
CA MET A 79 -11.82 2.25 5.29
C MET A 79 -10.84 3.39 4.97
N LEU A 80 -10.49 3.62 3.70
CA LEU A 80 -9.64 4.73 3.28
C LEU A 80 -10.26 6.09 3.62
N LYS A 81 -11.56 6.26 3.34
CA LYS A 81 -12.31 7.47 3.71
C LYS A 81 -12.34 7.68 5.23
N THR A 82 -12.56 6.61 5.99
CA THR A 82 -12.57 6.63 7.46
C THR A 82 -11.19 7.01 8.00
N MET A 83 -10.12 6.44 7.46
CA MET A 83 -8.74 6.78 7.84
C MET A 83 -8.43 8.26 7.60
N ASN A 84 -8.97 8.84 6.53
CA ASN A 84 -8.76 10.25 6.18
C ASN A 84 -9.47 11.25 7.12
N LEU A 85 -10.34 10.81 8.03
CA LEU A 85 -10.95 11.68 9.02
C LEU A 85 -9.92 12.26 10.02
N PHE A 86 -8.91 11.45 10.39
CA PHE A 86 -7.84 11.86 11.28
C PHE A 86 -6.47 11.42 10.74
N PRO A 87 -6.00 12.01 9.62
CA PRO A 87 -4.87 11.51 8.85
C PRO A 87 -3.54 11.59 9.59
N SER A 88 -3.40 12.44 10.60
CA SER A 88 -2.20 12.58 11.42
C SER A 88 -2.25 11.73 12.70
N SER A 89 -3.37 11.06 12.98
CA SER A 89 -3.52 10.26 14.19
C SER A 89 -2.99 8.84 13.98
N HIS A 90 -1.87 8.51 14.63
CA HIS A 90 -1.34 7.14 14.70
C HIS A 90 -2.37 6.14 15.23
N PHE A 91 -3.04 6.47 16.34
CA PHE A 91 -4.07 5.63 16.93
C PHE A 91 -5.19 5.33 15.94
N TRP A 92 -5.68 6.36 15.23
CA TRP A 92 -6.79 6.21 14.29
C TRP A 92 -6.41 5.36 13.07
N ARG A 93 -5.22 5.63 12.47
CA ARG A 93 -4.70 4.84 11.36
C ARG A 93 -4.63 3.36 11.73
N ASN A 94 -4.05 3.06 12.91
CA ASN A 94 -3.94 1.69 13.39
C ASN A 94 -5.29 1.04 13.66
N ARG A 95 -6.27 1.78 14.20
CA ARG A 95 -7.62 1.23 14.39
C ARG A 95 -8.30 0.86 13.07
N VAL A 96 -8.13 1.65 12.02
CA VAL A 96 -8.67 1.29 10.71
C VAL A 96 -7.93 0.10 10.11
N MET A 97 -6.60 0.11 10.13
CA MET A 97 -5.77 -1.00 9.61
C MET A 97 -5.92 -2.30 10.41
N ALA A 98 -6.41 -2.24 11.64
CA ALA A 98 -6.71 -3.42 12.46
C ALA A 98 -7.84 -4.31 11.89
N PHE A 99 -8.58 -3.84 10.90
CA PHE A 99 -9.61 -4.60 10.19
C PHE A 99 -9.15 -5.15 8.84
N GLY A 100 -7.90 -4.89 8.47
CA GLY A 100 -7.29 -5.33 7.22
C GLY A 100 -6.51 -4.23 6.53
N ASN A 101 -5.81 -4.57 5.44
CA ASN A 101 -5.08 -3.61 4.62
C ASN A 101 -5.99 -2.96 3.57
N PRO A 102 -6.41 -1.69 3.72
CA PRO A 102 -7.19 -1.01 2.69
C PRO A 102 -6.31 -0.36 1.62
N ILE A 103 -5.02 -0.11 1.90
CA ILE A 103 -4.12 0.65 1.04
C ILE A 103 -3.47 -0.30 0.03
N CYS A 104 -3.73 -0.06 -1.25
CA CYS A 104 -3.13 -0.82 -2.33
C CYS A 104 -1.69 -0.35 -2.57
N CYS A 105 -0.72 -1.25 -2.51
CA CYS A 105 0.71 -0.91 -2.55
C CYS A 105 1.10 -0.06 -3.78
N PRO A 106 0.77 -0.43 -5.01
CA PRO A 106 1.13 0.37 -6.17
C PRO A 106 0.43 1.74 -6.22
N ALA A 107 -0.66 1.95 -5.46
CA ALA A 107 -1.32 3.25 -5.37
C ALA A 107 -0.64 4.23 -4.41
N VAL A 108 0.50 3.85 -3.81
CA VAL A 108 1.19 4.64 -2.78
C VAL A 108 2.38 5.38 -3.35
N THR A 109 2.42 6.68 -3.04
CA THR A 109 3.63 7.50 -3.12
C THR A 109 4.07 7.83 -1.70
N TYR A 110 5.32 7.58 -1.38
CA TYR A 110 5.87 7.88 -0.07
C TYR A 110 7.01 8.89 -0.16
N GLU A 111 7.14 9.69 0.87
CA GLU A 111 8.33 10.50 1.07
C GLU A 111 9.47 9.56 1.49
N LYS A 112 10.68 9.80 0.98
CA LYS A 112 11.85 8.97 1.32
C LYS A 112 12.11 9.03 2.81
N LEU A 113 11.62 8.01 3.52
CA LEU A 113 11.82 7.86 4.95
C LEU A 113 13.26 7.36 5.20
N LYS A 114 14.01 8.05 6.04
CA LYS A 114 15.34 7.59 6.44
C LYS A 114 15.21 6.26 7.17
N ASN A 115 16.00 5.27 6.73
CA ASN A 115 16.05 3.93 7.34
C ASN A 115 14.74 3.13 7.27
N PHE A 116 13.85 3.44 6.31
CA PHE A 116 12.69 2.61 6.05
C PHE A 116 13.03 1.51 5.05
N TYR A 117 12.66 0.28 5.37
CA TYR A 117 12.79 -0.89 4.53
C TYR A 117 11.56 -1.78 4.68
N PHE A 118 11.15 -2.40 3.59
CA PHE A 118 10.15 -3.47 3.62
C PHE A 118 10.75 -4.71 4.30
N ASP A 119 9.93 -5.46 5.00
CA ASP A 119 10.36 -6.71 5.64
C ASP A 119 10.60 -7.78 4.57
N GLU A 120 11.84 -8.27 4.47
CA GLU A 120 12.23 -9.26 3.47
C GLU A 120 11.77 -10.69 3.82
N GLY A 121 11.32 -10.92 5.04
CA GLY A 121 10.77 -12.20 5.48
C GLY A 121 9.29 -12.38 5.12
N MET A 122 8.58 -11.28 4.87
CA MET A 122 7.18 -11.31 4.46
C MET A 122 7.03 -11.46 2.95
N LYS A 123 6.01 -12.20 2.51
CA LYS A 123 5.74 -12.49 1.11
C LYS A 123 4.46 -11.84 0.59
N VAL A 124 3.45 -11.70 1.44
CA VAL A 124 2.09 -11.28 1.05
C VAL A 124 1.67 -9.99 1.74
N SER A 125 1.81 -9.93 3.07
CA SER A 125 1.33 -8.80 3.87
C SER A 125 2.44 -7.78 4.18
N LEU A 126 3.52 -7.78 3.38
CA LEU A 126 4.67 -6.89 3.58
C LEU A 126 4.31 -5.41 3.41
N ASP A 127 3.37 -5.09 2.54
CA ASP A 127 2.83 -3.74 2.38
C ASP A 127 2.01 -3.31 3.60
N TRP A 128 1.14 -4.19 4.12
CA TRP A 128 0.38 -3.92 5.33
C TRP A 128 1.29 -3.69 6.54
N TYR A 129 2.32 -4.52 6.68
CA TYR A 129 3.34 -4.34 7.71
C TYR A 129 4.12 -3.03 7.51
N ALA A 130 4.45 -2.67 6.27
CA ALA A 130 5.10 -1.42 5.95
C ALA A 130 4.25 -0.21 6.39
N TRP A 131 2.95 -0.21 6.10
CA TRP A 131 2.05 0.87 6.52
C TRP A 131 1.89 0.93 8.03
N TYR A 132 1.86 -0.21 8.71
CA TYR A 132 1.91 -0.28 10.16
C TYR A 132 3.18 0.40 10.70
N LYS A 133 4.36 0.03 10.21
CA LYS A 133 5.64 0.62 10.62
C LYS A 133 5.74 2.11 10.30
N ILE A 134 5.33 2.54 9.12
CA ILE A 134 5.31 3.95 8.74
C ILE A 134 4.33 4.73 9.63
N SER A 135 3.23 4.13 10.06
CA SER A 135 2.27 4.78 10.92
C SER A 135 2.83 5.11 12.31
N GLU A 136 3.91 4.47 12.75
CA GLU A 136 4.59 4.76 14.01
C GLU A 136 5.33 6.12 14.00
N TYR A 137 5.66 6.63 12.80
CA TYR A 137 6.28 7.94 12.67
C TYR A 137 5.25 9.06 12.86
N LYS A 138 5.73 10.18 13.41
CA LYS A 138 4.93 11.41 13.52
C LYS A 138 4.74 12.01 12.13
N GLY A 139 3.49 12.17 11.71
CA GLY A 139 3.13 12.70 10.39
C GLY A 139 1.78 12.19 9.93
N ARG A 140 1.46 12.44 8.68
CA ARG A 140 0.13 12.14 8.13
C ARG A 140 0.15 11.23 6.92
N PHE A 141 -0.94 10.52 6.75
CA PHE A 141 -1.29 9.78 5.56
C PHE A 141 -2.24 10.64 4.71
N VAL A 142 -1.88 10.90 3.45
CA VAL A 142 -2.65 11.77 2.55
C VAL A 142 -3.44 10.91 1.56
N TYR A 143 -4.76 11.00 1.60
CA TYR A 143 -5.65 10.22 0.74
C TYR A 143 -6.26 11.07 -0.37
N VAL A 144 -6.16 10.63 -1.62
CA VAL A 144 -6.87 11.16 -2.79
C VAL A 144 -7.98 10.20 -3.17
N SER A 145 -9.25 10.65 -3.13
CA SER A 145 -10.42 9.79 -3.37
C SER A 145 -10.66 9.46 -4.84
N ASP A 146 -9.89 10.05 -5.75
CA ASP A 146 -9.94 9.70 -7.17
C ASP A 146 -9.32 8.32 -7.38
N LYS A 147 -9.89 7.55 -8.27
CA LYS A 147 -9.34 6.26 -8.71
C LYS A 147 -8.26 6.51 -9.76
N LEU A 148 -7.02 6.59 -9.32
CA LEU A 148 -5.89 7.01 -10.15
C LEU A 148 -4.94 5.86 -10.54
N MET A 149 -5.25 4.65 -10.12
CA MET A 149 -4.47 3.46 -10.43
C MET A 149 -5.42 2.31 -10.78
N CYS A 150 -5.01 1.45 -11.69
CA CYS A 150 -5.66 0.21 -12.06
C CYS A 150 -4.87 -0.98 -11.53
N HIS A 151 -5.51 -1.80 -10.72
CA HIS A 151 -4.99 -3.10 -10.32
C HIS A 151 -5.52 -4.16 -11.28
N ARG A 152 -4.61 -4.80 -12.02
CA ARG A 152 -4.99 -5.86 -12.97
C ARG A 152 -4.98 -7.22 -12.28
N ILE A 153 -6.13 -7.91 -12.40
CA ILE A 153 -6.31 -9.24 -11.82
C ILE A 153 -5.96 -10.29 -12.88
N HIS A 154 -4.94 -11.09 -12.61
CA HIS A 154 -4.53 -12.22 -13.45
C HIS A 154 -4.15 -13.44 -12.59
N GLU A 155 -4.17 -14.63 -13.22
CA GLU A 155 -3.97 -15.90 -12.50
C GLU A 155 -2.53 -16.08 -11.98
N GLU A 156 -1.57 -15.44 -12.61
CA GLU A 156 -0.14 -15.53 -12.25
C GLU A 156 0.26 -14.56 -11.12
N SER A 157 -0.69 -13.76 -10.56
CA SER A 157 -0.38 -12.83 -9.49
C SER A 157 0.15 -13.55 -8.24
N GLU A 158 1.10 -12.93 -7.54
CA GLU A 158 1.65 -13.47 -6.29
C GLU A 158 0.55 -13.76 -5.25
N THR A 159 -0.50 -12.94 -5.22
CA THR A 159 -1.66 -13.15 -4.36
C THR A 159 -2.35 -14.48 -4.64
N SER A 160 -2.48 -14.87 -5.91
CA SER A 160 -3.13 -16.13 -6.29
C SER A 160 -2.31 -17.36 -5.87
N LYS A 161 -0.98 -17.29 -5.99
CA LYS A 161 -0.07 -18.39 -5.62
C LYS A 161 -0.03 -18.63 -4.11
N THR A 162 -0.04 -17.57 -3.30
CA THR A 162 0.13 -17.64 -1.84
C THR A 162 -1.13 -18.01 -1.08
N ILE A 163 -2.30 -18.02 -1.72
CA ILE A 163 -3.52 -18.58 -1.13
C ILE A 163 -3.42 -20.10 -0.99
N ALA A 164 -2.74 -20.77 -1.93
CA ALA A 164 -2.66 -22.23 -1.98
C ALA A 164 -1.78 -22.85 -0.88
N ASP A 165 -0.78 -22.11 -0.35
CA ASP A 165 0.23 -22.63 0.61
C ASP A 165 0.03 -22.17 2.07
N ASN A 166 -1.11 -21.54 2.39
CA ASN A 166 -1.43 -20.95 3.71
C ASN A 166 -0.47 -19.83 4.18
N THR A 167 0.45 -19.34 3.37
CA THR A 167 1.36 -18.25 3.74
C THR A 167 0.57 -17.00 4.08
N ARG A 168 -0.42 -16.67 3.26
CA ARG A 168 -1.29 -15.51 3.49
C ARG A 168 -1.98 -15.57 4.86
N SER A 169 -2.60 -16.70 5.20
CA SER A 169 -3.32 -16.84 6.48
C SER A 169 -2.41 -16.66 7.68
N LYS A 170 -1.16 -17.12 7.59
CA LYS A 170 -0.16 -16.98 8.68
C LYS A 170 0.27 -15.52 8.83
N GLU A 171 0.55 -14.83 7.72
CA GLU A 171 0.96 -13.44 7.76
C GLU A 171 -0.18 -12.52 8.17
N ASP A 172 -1.41 -12.75 7.68
CA ASP A 172 -2.59 -12.00 8.11
C ASP A 172 -2.83 -12.17 9.62
N LEU A 173 -2.71 -13.40 10.15
CA LEU A 173 -2.82 -13.66 11.59
C LEU A 173 -1.75 -12.89 12.38
N TYR A 174 -0.50 -12.89 11.90
CA TYR A 174 0.58 -12.11 12.51
C TYR A 174 0.23 -10.62 12.53
N MET A 175 -0.26 -10.07 11.42
CA MET A 175 -0.70 -8.68 11.36
C MET A 175 -1.81 -8.36 12.35
N TYR A 176 -2.84 -9.20 12.43
CA TYR A 176 -3.91 -9.00 13.42
C TYR A 176 -3.38 -9.02 14.85
N GLN A 177 -2.40 -9.88 15.18
CA GLN A 177 -1.78 -9.92 16.50
C GLN A 177 -1.00 -8.64 16.86
N LEU A 178 -0.52 -7.86 15.87
CA LEU A 178 0.10 -6.57 16.13
C LEU A 178 -0.92 -5.50 16.55
N PHE A 179 -2.14 -5.57 16.03
CA PHE A 179 -3.18 -4.56 16.29
C PHE A 179 -4.08 -4.89 17.47
N TRP A 180 -4.29 -6.18 17.75
CA TRP A 180 -5.20 -6.63 18.80
C TRP A 180 -4.43 -7.23 19.97
N PRO A 181 -4.75 -6.82 21.21
CA PRO A 181 -4.12 -7.40 22.39
C PRO A 181 -4.39 -8.90 22.45
N LYS A 182 -3.40 -9.66 22.91
CA LYS A 182 -3.62 -11.07 23.29
C LYS A 182 -4.44 -11.07 24.57
N TRP A 183 -5.60 -11.66 24.51
CA TRP A 183 -6.43 -11.97 25.67
C TRP A 183 -5.97 -13.27 26.31
#